data_d6d1d7b1dc17e2e69ec2d752cfc3aef2
#
_entry.id   d6d1d7b1dc17e2e69ec2d752cfc3aef2
#
_cell.length_a   1.000
_cell.length_b   1.000
_cell.length_c   1.000
_cell.angle_alpha   90.00
_cell.angle_beta   90.00
_cell.angle_gamma   90.00
#
_symmetry.space_group_name_H-M   'P 1'
#
loop_
_entity.id
_entity.type
_entity.pdbx_description
1 polymer ?
#
loop_
_entity_poly.entity_id
_entity_poly.type
_entity_poly.pdbx_seq_one_letter_code
_entity_poly.pdbx_strand_id
1 'polypeptide(L)'
;HSTFDIDNMPDDKVYNVRIYKEGNRVFPKGFAAFRIGYIQPAVNFPPMTAKYLYERFTDDIKDQDVIKIYDPSAGWGGRILGAMSVRDDRSIHYIGTDPNVDNFSPDSTNRYSDIAEFYNTKTNRGNTFFCGPVNTYEIYCLGSEVIQHDNGFQKHKGDIDLIFTSPPYFNREAYSENENQSYKKFGSSYESWRDGFLRPTLETAVTWLKPNRYLLWNIADVKVGEKYLPLEKDSIDILESMGVEYKYTLKMG
;
A
#
# COMPACT_ATOMS: atom_id res chain seq x y z
N HIS A 1 -9.57 -14.75 4.21
CA HIS A 1 -10.47 -15.41 3.27
C HIS A 1 -11.89 -15.22 3.79
N SER A 2 -12.63 -14.22 3.30
CA SER A 2 -14.07 -14.24 3.43
C SER A 2 -14.55 -15.45 2.64
N THR A 3 -14.98 -16.50 3.33
CA THR A 3 -15.67 -17.62 2.71
C THR A 3 -16.96 -17.09 2.13
N PHE A 4 -16.98 -16.99 0.82
CA PHE A 4 -18.11 -16.56 0.07
C PHE A 4 -19.14 -17.70 0.06
N ASP A 5 -20.23 -17.53 0.80
CA ASP A 5 -21.33 -18.49 0.84
C ASP A 5 -22.42 -18.06 -0.15
N ILE A 6 -22.42 -18.71 -1.31
CA ILE A 6 -23.38 -18.45 -2.37
C ILE A 6 -24.81 -18.91 -2.01
N ASP A 7 -24.93 -19.84 -1.09
CA ASP A 7 -26.21 -20.46 -0.74
C ASP A 7 -27.01 -19.56 0.23
N ASN A 8 -26.33 -18.69 0.98
CA ASN A 8 -26.95 -17.73 1.89
C ASN A 8 -27.01 -16.29 1.32
N MET A 9 -26.80 -16.12 0.03
CA MET A 9 -26.85 -14.82 -0.61
C MET A 9 -28.29 -14.37 -0.88
N PRO A 10 -28.64 -13.06 -0.70
CA PRO A 10 -29.93 -12.52 -1.08
C PRO A 10 -30.28 -12.80 -2.55
N ASP A 11 -31.54 -13.09 -2.83
CA ASP A 11 -32.01 -13.54 -4.16
C ASP A 11 -31.68 -12.56 -5.28
N ASP A 12 -31.76 -11.26 -5.02
CA ASP A 12 -31.38 -10.19 -5.98
C ASP A 12 -29.90 -10.25 -6.39
N LYS A 13 -29.02 -10.69 -5.48
CA LYS A 13 -27.59 -10.86 -5.74
C LYS A 13 -27.27 -12.19 -6.44
N VAL A 14 -28.01 -13.26 -6.09
CA VAL A 14 -27.87 -14.59 -6.71
C VAL A 14 -28.22 -14.53 -8.22
N TYR A 15 -29.19 -13.69 -8.62
CA TYR A 15 -29.56 -13.55 -10.01
C TYR A 15 -28.37 -13.10 -10.89
N ASN A 16 -27.63 -12.10 -10.46
CA ASN A 16 -26.46 -11.62 -11.19
C ASN A 16 -25.36 -12.67 -11.30
N VAL A 17 -25.18 -13.51 -10.28
CA VAL A 17 -24.20 -14.60 -10.32
C VAL A 17 -24.66 -15.72 -11.26
N ARG A 18 -25.96 -16.05 -11.32
CA ARG A 18 -26.50 -17.07 -12.23
C ARG A 18 -26.32 -16.71 -13.70
N ILE A 19 -26.54 -15.46 -14.08
CA ILE A 19 -26.34 -14.98 -15.47
C ILE A 19 -24.90 -15.26 -15.93
N TYR A 20 -23.92 -15.18 -15.04
CA TYR A 20 -22.52 -15.39 -15.38
C TYR A 20 -22.05 -16.84 -15.20
N LYS A 21 -22.92 -17.73 -14.71
CA LYS A 21 -22.64 -19.17 -14.56
C LYS A 21 -23.18 -20.04 -15.69
N GLU A 22 -23.93 -19.51 -16.62
CA GLU A 22 -24.43 -20.29 -17.75
C GLU A 22 -23.28 -20.94 -18.53
N GLY A 23 -23.32 -22.24 -18.64
CA GLY A 23 -22.33 -23.04 -19.36
C GLY A 23 -21.06 -23.39 -18.58
N ASN A 24 -21.09 -23.49 -17.25
CA ASN A 24 -19.93 -23.82 -16.40
C ASN A 24 -18.74 -22.86 -16.48
N ARG A 25 -18.92 -21.66 -17.00
CA ARG A 25 -17.88 -20.64 -17.08
C ARG A 25 -18.20 -19.48 -16.14
N VAL A 26 -17.26 -19.19 -15.25
CA VAL A 26 -17.31 -17.95 -14.46
C VAL A 26 -16.59 -16.88 -15.26
N PHE A 27 -17.34 -15.92 -15.80
CA PHE A 27 -16.74 -14.82 -16.55
C PHE A 27 -16.04 -13.82 -15.63
N PRO A 28 -14.83 -13.35 -15.97
CA PRO A 28 -14.12 -12.34 -15.17
C PRO A 28 -14.96 -11.08 -14.89
N LYS A 29 -15.79 -10.64 -15.83
CA LYS A 29 -16.71 -9.51 -15.66
C LYS A 29 -17.79 -9.77 -14.64
N GLY A 30 -18.28 -11.02 -14.51
CA GLY A 30 -19.24 -11.42 -13.49
C GLY A 30 -18.68 -11.32 -12.09
N PHE A 31 -17.45 -11.79 -11.90
CA PHE A 31 -16.74 -11.61 -10.63
C PHE A 31 -16.52 -10.14 -10.29
N ALA A 32 -16.17 -9.31 -11.27
CA ALA A 32 -15.99 -7.88 -11.04
C ALA A 32 -17.30 -7.21 -10.64
N ALA A 33 -18.41 -7.46 -11.35
CA ALA A 33 -19.73 -6.91 -11.03
C ALA A 33 -20.23 -7.36 -9.67
N PHE A 34 -20.06 -8.65 -9.36
CA PHE A 34 -20.41 -9.22 -8.06
C PHE A 34 -19.59 -8.58 -6.91
N ARG A 35 -18.30 -8.47 -7.10
CA ARG A 35 -17.35 -7.87 -6.16
C ARG A 35 -17.72 -6.41 -5.86
N ILE A 36 -18.07 -5.63 -6.88
CA ILE A 36 -18.46 -4.23 -6.74
C ILE A 36 -19.85 -4.09 -6.11
N GLY A 37 -20.79 -4.97 -6.45
CA GLY A 37 -22.17 -4.88 -6.01
C GLY A 37 -22.47 -5.39 -4.61
N TYR A 38 -21.67 -6.35 -4.11
CA TYR A 38 -21.95 -7.06 -2.85
C TYR A 38 -20.86 -6.86 -1.79
N ILE A 39 -19.61 -6.95 -2.20
CA ILE A 39 -18.45 -6.77 -1.33
C ILE A 39 -17.56 -5.72 -1.99
N GLN A 40 -17.23 -4.65 -1.28
CA GLN A 40 -16.10 -3.79 -1.66
C GLN A 40 -14.84 -4.29 -0.92
N PRO A 41 -14.16 -5.32 -1.40
CA PRO A 41 -12.90 -5.72 -0.79
C PRO A 41 -11.88 -4.64 -1.05
N ALA A 42 -11.00 -4.43 -0.09
CA ALA A 42 -9.80 -3.65 -0.30
C ALA A 42 -9.07 -4.17 -1.55
N VAL A 43 -8.77 -3.29 -2.47
CA VAL A 43 -8.10 -3.65 -3.74
C VAL A 43 -6.61 -3.53 -3.54
N ASN A 44 -5.88 -4.60 -3.89
CA ASN A 44 -4.42 -4.52 -3.90
C ASN A 44 -3.94 -3.49 -4.93
N PHE A 45 -2.97 -2.66 -4.55
CA PHE A 45 -2.39 -1.70 -5.48
C PHE A 45 -1.72 -2.44 -6.65
N PRO A 46 -1.94 -2.02 -7.93
CA PRO A 46 -1.37 -2.72 -9.08
C PRO A 46 0.16 -2.72 -9.07
N PRO A 47 0.83 -3.90 -9.06
CA PRO A 47 2.28 -3.98 -8.96
C PRO A 47 3.03 -3.29 -10.10
N MET A 48 2.50 -3.36 -11.33
CA MET A 48 3.11 -2.72 -12.49
C MET A 48 3.07 -1.20 -12.41
N THR A 49 1.98 -0.65 -11.85
CA THR A 49 1.89 0.80 -11.58
C THR A 49 2.90 1.21 -10.51
N ALA A 50 3.03 0.41 -9.43
CA ALA A 50 4.03 0.67 -8.40
C ALA A 50 5.46 0.66 -8.98
N LYS A 51 5.80 -0.37 -9.76
CA LYS A 51 7.08 -0.45 -10.47
C LYS A 51 7.36 0.81 -11.30
N TYR A 52 6.42 1.19 -12.16
CA TYR A 52 6.55 2.39 -12.99
C TYR A 52 6.79 3.66 -12.18
N LEU A 53 6.07 3.83 -11.06
CA LEU A 53 6.25 4.98 -10.18
C LEU A 53 7.63 4.97 -9.51
N TYR A 54 8.12 3.82 -9.06
CA TYR A 54 9.46 3.70 -8.50
C TYR A 54 10.53 4.09 -9.51
N GLU A 55 10.48 3.53 -10.71
CA GLU A 55 11.44 3.83 -11.78
C GLU A 55 11.40 5.32 -12.15
N ARG A 56 10.19 5.88 -12.36
CA ARG A 56 10.00 7.26 -12.79
C ARG A 56 10.49 8.30 -11.79
N PHE A 57 10.18 8.12 -10.50
CA PHE A 57 10.45 9.12 -9.46
C PHE A 57 11.82 8.94 -8.79
N THR A 58 12.63 8.02 -9.26
CA THR A 58 14.02 7.82 -8.85
C THR A 58 14.99 7.80 -10.03
N ASP A 59 14.52 8.08 -11.25
CA ASP A 59 15.35 8.05 -12.46
C ASP A 59 16.49 9.08 -12.45
N ASP A 60 16.29 10.17 -11.75
CA ASP A 60 17.30 11.24 -11.58
C ASP A 60 18.45 10.86 -10.62
N ILE A 61 18.29 9.81 -9.81
CA ILE A 61 19.33 9.35 -8.88
C ILE A 61 20.31 8.44 -9.66
N LYS A 62 21.51 8.92 -9.92
CA LYS A 62 22.52 8.19 -10.71
C LYS A 62 23.79 7.83 -9.92
N ASP A 63 23.92 8.33 -8.71
CA ASP A 63 25.11 8.26 -7.87
C ASP A 63 24.96 7.26 -6.69
N GLN A 64 23.92 6.44 -6.72
CA GLN A 64 23.63 5.44 -5.69
C GLN A 64 23.39 4.06 -6.30
N ASP A 65 23.93 3.02 -5.66
CA ASP A 65 23.70 1.62 -6.04
C ASP A 65 22.39 1.07 -5.48
N VAL A 66 21.87 1.67 -4.41
CA VAL A 66 20.66 1.23 -3.71
C VAL A 66 19.71 2.40 -3.55
N ILE A 67 18.49 2.22 -4.04
CA ILE A 67 17.38 3.17 -3.87
C ILE A 67 16.49 2.71 -2.72
N LYS A 68 16.32 3.54 -1.70
CA LYS A 68 15.47 3.27 -0.53
C LYS A 68 14.08 3.82 -0.72
N ILE A 69 13.09 2.93 -0.68
CA ILE A 69 11.67 3.28 -0.81
C ILE A 69 10.95 2.95 0.48
N TYR A 70 10.21 3.90 1.03
CA TYR A 70 9.38 3.67 2.20
C TYR A 70 7.88 3.68 1.85
N ASP A 71 7.18 2.64 2.31
CA ASP A 71 5.74 2.44 2.18
C ASP A 71 5.10 2.40 3.58
N PRO A 72 4.50 3.52 4.05
CA PRO A 72 3.85 3.61 5.35
C PRO A 72 2.65 2.67 5.58
N SER A 73 2.10 2.06 4.54
CA SER A 73 0.91 1.18 4.64
C SER A 73 1.02 0.05 3.62
N ALA A 74 1.89 -0.93 3.86
CA ALA A 74 2.28 -1.97 2.90
C ALA A 74 1.10 -2.82 2.39
N GLY A 75 0.05 -3.01 3.20
CA GLY A 75 -1.22 -3.60 2.83
C GLY A 75 -1.10 -5.03 2.31
N TRP A 76 -1.66 -5.31 1.13
CA TRP A 76 -1.72 -6.67 0.57
C TRP A 76 -0.48 -7.11 -0.21
N GLY A 77 0.57 -6.29 -0.28
CA GLY A 77 1.84 -6.64 -0.89
C GLY A 77 1.98 -6.29 -2.38
N GLY A 78 1.04 -5.57 -2.99
CA GLY A 78 1.17 -5.17 -4.40
C GLY A 78 2.34 -4.22 -4.63
N ARG A 79 2.61 -3.32 -3.71
CA ARG A 79 3.70 -2.35 -3.82
C ARG A 79 5.08 -2.98 -3.59
N ILE A 80 5.23 -3.92 -2.64
CA ILE A 80 6.49 -4.67 -2.51
C ILE A 80 6.74 -5.54 -3.74
N LEU A 81 5.70 -6.18 -4.32
CA LEU A 81 5.85 -6.93 -5.56
C LEU A 81 6.33 -6.01 -6.71
N GLY A 82 5.79 -4.80 -6.79
CA GLY A 82 6.28 -3.77 -7.71
C GLY A 82 7.77 -3.46 -7.50
N ALA A 83 8.19 -3.25 -6.25
CA ALA A 83 9.59 -2.99 -5.90
C ALA A 83 10.52 -4.16 -6.28
N MET A 84 10.13 -5.39 -5.93
CA MET A 84 10.90 -6.60 -6.29
C MET A 84 10.99 -6.82 -7.81
N SER A 85 10.08 -6.22 -8.59
CA SER A 85 10.05 -6.34 -10.06
C SER A 85 10.88 -5.30 -10.79
N VAL A 86 11.40 -4.28 -10.12
CA VAL A 86 12.31 -3.30 -10.73
C VAL A 86 13.58 -4.00 -11.20
N ARG A 87 13.99 -3.74 -12.44
CA ARG A 87 15.22 -4.25 -13.06
C ARG A 87 15.98 -3.07 -13.63
N ASP A 88 16.95 -2.62 -12.88
CA ASP A 88 17.80 -1.49 -13.17
C ASP A 88 19.24 -1.89 -12.79
N ASP A 89 20.21 -1.07 -13.11
CA ASP A 89 21.60 -1.22 -12.64
C ASP A 89 21.71 -0.99 -11.12
N ARG A 90 20.68 -0.43 -10.50
CA ARG A 90 20.53 -0.20 -9.06
C ARG A 90 19.58 -1.20 -8.42
N SER A 91 19.77 -1.52 -7.17
CA SER A 91 18.81 -2.29 -6.39
C SER A 91 17.79 -1.40 -5.70
N ILE A 92 16.61 -1.95 -5.44
CA ILE A 92 15.62 -1.35 -4.55
C ILE A 92 15.74 -1.97 -3.17
N HIS A 93 15.79 -1.14 -2.14
CA HIS A 93 15.57 -1.53 -0.76
C HIS A 93 14.19 -1.03 -0.33
N TYR A 94 13.21 -1.94 -0.28
CA TYR A 94 11.84 -1.62 0.10
C TYR A 94 11.68 -1.71 1.62
N ILE A 95 11.16 -0.65 2.22
CA ILE A 95 10.87 -0.57 3.65
C ILE A 95 9.37 -0.38 3.79
N GLY A 96 8.69 -1.29 4.50
CA GLY A 96 7.24 -1.23 4.65
C GLY A 96 6.80 -1.31 6.10
N THR A 97 5.67 -0.70 6.42
CA THR A 97 4.98 -0.83 7.70
C THR A 97 3.54 -1.29 7.50
N ASP A 98 3.06 -2.16 8.36
CA ASP A 98 1.65 -2.58 8.39
C ASP A 98 1.31 -3.09 9.79
N PRO A 99 0.27 -2.54 10.47
CA PRO A 99 -0.11 -2.99 11.81
C PRO A 99 -0.94 -4.28 11.81
N ASN A 100 -1.33 -4.80 10.65
CA ASN A 100 -2.19 -5.97 10.54
C ASN A 100 -1.39 -7.25 10.79
N VAL A 101 -1.50 -7.80 12.00
CA VAL A 101 -0.83 -9.04 12.42
C VAL A 101 -1.17 -10.25 11.56
N ASP A 102 -2.32 -10.24 10.84
CA ASP A 102 -2.71 -11.34 9.94
C ASP A 102 -1.81 -11.45 8.71
N ASN A 103 -1.03 -10.40 8.42
CA ASN A 103 0.00 -10.42 7.40
C ASN A 103 1.32 -11.04 7.87
N PHE A 104 1.45 -11.33 9.18
CA PHE A 104 2.63 -11.84 9.83
C PHE A 104 2.30 -13.18 10.51
N SER A 105 2.93 -14.25 10.07
CA SER A 105 2.76 -15.58 10.66
C SER A 105 3.49 -15.71 12.00
N PRO A 106 2.95 -16.49 12.97
CA PRO A 106 3.69 -16.85 14.18
C PRO A 106 5.02 -17.57 13.92
N ASP A 107 5.15 -18.23 12.78
CA ASP A 107 6.34 -19.01 12.38
C ASP A 107 7.44 -18.16 11.72
N SER A 108 7.45 -16.86 11.96
CA SER A 108 8.43 -15.90 11.42
C SER A 108 8.38 -15.67 9.90
N THR A 109 7.51 -16.36 9.18
CA THR A 109 7.19 -16.02 7.79
C THR A 109 6.12 -14.93 7.77
N ASN A 110 6.21 -14.03 6.80
CA ASN A 110 5.16 -13.04 6.60
C ASN A 110 4.84 -12.95 5.10
N ARG A 111 3.65 -12.47 4.79
CA ARG A 111 3.18 -12.33 3.41
C ARG A 111 4.18 -11.60 2.52
N TYR A 112 4.85 -10.60 3.05
CA TYR A 112 5.78 -9.75 2.30
C TYR A 112 7.08 -10.48 2.01
N SER A 113 7.63 -11.24 2.98
CA SER A 113 8.79 -12.09 2.74
C SER A 113 8.48 -13.18 1.72
N ASP A 114 7.34 -13.84 1.84
CA ASP A 114 6.92 -14.86 0.87
C ASP A 114 6.85 -14.31 -0.55
N ILE A 115 6.28 -13.12 -0.75
CA ILE A 115 6.23 -12.44 -2.05
C ILE A 115 7.64 -12.12 -2.55
N ALA A 116 8.47 -11.50 -1.71
CA ALA A 116 9.80 -11.04 -2.10
C ALA A 116 10.74 -12.22 -2.40
N GLU A 117 10.77 -13.24 -1.55
CA GLU A 117 11.59 -14.43 -1.71
C GLU A 117 11.15 -15.27 -2.90
N PHE A 118 9.85 -15.48 -3.08
CA PHE A 118 9.32 -16.15 -4.26
C PHE A 118 9.78 -15.44 -5.53
N TYR A 119 9.62 -14.12 -5.59
CA TYR A 119 9.99 -13.34 -6.76
C TYR A 119 11.50 -13.41 -7.01
N ASN A 120 12.33 -13.16 -6.00
CA ASN A 120 13.77 -13.22 -6.11
C ASN A 120 14.26 -14.62 -6.50
N THR A 121 13.68 -15.69 -5.91
CA THR A 121 14.04 -17.07 -6.19
C THR A 121 13.64 -17.48 -7.61
N LYS A 122 12.42 -17.16 -8.05
CA LYS A 122 11.91 -17.60 -9.35
C LYS A 122 12.48 -16.81 -10.52
N THR A 123 12.76 -15.52 -10.34
CA THR A 123 13.31 -14.69 -11.40
C THR A 123 14.82 -14.82 -11.56
N ASN A 124 15.54 -15.18 -10.50
CA ASN A 124 17.01 -15.33 -10.50
C ASN A 124 17.48 -16.76 -10.83
N ARG A 125 16.60 -17.78 -10.78
CA ARG A 125 16.96 -19.16 -11.11
C ARG A 125 16.91 -19.40 -12.62
N GLY A 126 18.10 -19.48 -13.22
CA GLY A 126 18.30 -20.04 -14.56
C GLY A 126 18.10 -19.09 -15.73
N ASN A 127 17.92 -17.81 -15.50
CA ASN A 127 17.92 -16.82 -16.57
C ASN A 127 19.24 -16.03 -16.54
N THR A 128 20.19 -16.47 -17.32
CA THR A 128 21.50 -15.81 -17.55
C THR A 128 21.37 -14.40 -18.15
N PHE A 129 20.17 -13.93 -18.42
CA PHE A 129 19.91 -12.61 -19.03
C PHE A 129 19.69 -11.48 -18.02
N PHE A 130 19.58 -11.76 -16.72
CA PHE A 130 19.38 -10.74 -15.69
C PHE A 130 20.45 -10.81 -14.63
N CYS A 131 21.60 -10.22 -14.92
CA CYS A 131 22.72 -10.03 -13.97
C CYS A 131 22.58 -8.68 -13.22
N GLY A 132 21.38 -8.29 -12.83
CA GLY A 132 21.17 -7.07 -12.03
C GLY A 132 21.31 -7.34 -10.52
N PRO A 133 21.51 -6.30 -9.71
CA PRO A 133 21.54 -6.40 -8.26
C PRO A 133 20.21 -6.92 -7.70
N VAL A 134 20.27 -7.63 -6.58
CA VAL A 134 19.08 -8.21 -5.92
C VAL A 134 18.36 -7.12 -5.12
N ASN A 135 17.05 -6.98 -5.33
CA ASN A 135 16.22 -6.10 -4.53
C ASN A 135 16.02 -6.70 -3.13
N THR A 136 16.03 -5.86 -2.12
CA THR A 136 15.93 -6.24 -0.72
C THR A 136 14.74 -5.58 -0.03
N TYR A 137 14.38 -6.03 1.16
CA TYR A 137 13.24 -5.47 1.89
C TYR A 137 13.42 -5.53 3.41
N GLU A 138 12.73 -4.64 4.10
CA GLU A 138 12.49 -4.67 5.54
C GLU A 138 11.01 -4.38 5.79
N ILE A 139 10.38 -5.15 6.69
CA ILE A 139 8.96 -5.00 7.01
C ILE A 139 8.77 -4.96 8.52
N TYR A 140 8.01 -3.98 8.98
CA TYR A 140 7.69 -3.74 10.37
C TYR A 140 6.21 -3.98 10.65
N CYS A 141 5.89 -4.85 11.63
CA CYS A 141 4.51 -5.07 12.10
C CYS A 141 4.09 -3.97 13.07
N LEU A 142 4.06 -2.73 12.58
CA LEU A 142 3.72 -1.54 13.35
C LEU A 142 2.91 -0.56 12.51
N GLY A 143 2.10 0.26 13.17
CA GLY A 143 1.44 1.39 12.53
C GLY A 143 2.44 2.48 12.15
N SER A 144 2.24 3.10 11.00
CA SER A 144 3.11 4.17 10.50
C SER A 144 3.08 5.43 11.38
N GLU A 145 2.03 5.62 12.17
CA GLU A 145 1.88 6.72 13.12
C GLU A 145 2.78 6.60 14.36
N VAL A 146 3.39 5.43 14.58
CA VAL A 146 4.26 5.15 15.74
C VAL A 146 5.63 4.60 15.36
N ILE A 147 5.88 4.29 14.09
CA ILE A 147 7.11 3.64 13.62
C ILE A 147 8.38 4.45 13.93
N GLN A 148 8.25 5.77 14.05
CA GLN A 148 9.38 6.65 14.39
C GLN A 148 10.02 6.33 15.75
N HIS A 149 9.37 5.53 16.58
CA HIS A 149 9.90 5.08 17.87
C HIS A 149 10.61 3.72 17.81
N ASP A 150 10.54 3.03 16.66
CA ASP A 150 11.24 1.77 16.47
C ASP A 150 12.73 1.98 16.19
N ASN A 151 13.59 1.34 17.01
CA ASN A 151 15.04 1.50 16.91
C ASN A 151 15.60 0.99 15.57
N GLY A 152 15.00 -0.06 14.98
CA GLY A 152 15.41 -0.60 13.69
C GLY A 152 15.09 0.37 12.55
N PHE A 153 13.96 1.07 12.63
CA PHE A 153 13.54 2.05 11.64
C PHE A 153 14.33 3.37 11.72
N GLN A 154 14.83 3.74 12.90
CA GLN A 154 15.59 4.98 13.11
C GLN A 154 16.83 5.10 12.21
N LYS A 155 17.45 3.98 11.81
CA LYS A 155 18.61 3.97 10.90
C LYS A 155 18.33 4.56 9.52
N HIS A 156 17.05 4.67 9.13
CA HIS A 156 16.63 5.20 7.84
C HIS A 156 16.28 6.70 7.88
N LYS A 157 16.39 7.35 9.03
CA LYS A 157 16.01 8.76 9.20
C LYS A 157 16.80 9.68 8.27
N GLY A 158 16.08 10.44 7.43
CA GLY A 158 16.68 11.35 6.45
C GLY A 158 17.44 10.65 5.31
N ASP A 159 17.18 9.34 5.09
CA ASP A 159 17.91 8.53 4.12
C ASP A 159 16.99 7.75 3.15
N ILE A 160 15.72 8.14 3.08
CA ILE A 160 14.73 7.58 2.14
C ILE A 160 14.73 8.39 0.85
N ASP A 161 14.81 7.71 -0.29
CA ASP A 161 14.85 8.33 -1.61
C ASP A 161 13.47 8.59 -2.20
N LEU A 162 12.49 7.77 -1.85
CA LEU A 162 11.11 7.91 -2.29
C LEU A 162 10.16 7.37 -1.23
N ILE A 163 9.09 8.11 -0.98
CA ILE A 163 7.95 7.60 -0.22
C ILE A 163 6.79 7.37 -1.18
N PHE A 164 6.22 6.18 -1.13
CA PHE A 164 5.02 5.87 -1.87
C PHE A 164 4.11 4.94 -1.08
N THR A 165 2.87 5.37 -0.88
CA THR A 165 1.86 4.56 -0.20
C THR A 165 0.44 4.84 -0.70
N SER A 166 -0.46 3.91 -0.38
CA SER A 166 -1.90 4.08 -0.40
C SER A 166 -2.39 3.83 1.04
N PRO A 167 -2.56 4.88 1.84
CA PRO A 167 -2.98 4.73 3.23
C PRO A 167 -4.43 4.26 3.33
N PRO A 168 -4.89 3.77 4.48
CA PRO A 168 -6.31 3.53 4.70
C PRO A 168 -7.11 4.82 4.55
N TYR A 169 -8.27 4.75 3.87
CA TYR A 169 -9.14 5.90 3.63
C TYR A 169 -10.18 6.04 4.74
N PHE A 170 -9.74 6.44 5.93
CA PHE A 170 -10.54 6.54 7.14
C PHE A 170 -11.29 5.21 7.42
N ASN A 171 -12.63 5.20 7.42
CA ASN A 171 -13.46 4.03 7.69
C ASN A 171 -14.00 3.36 6.42
N ARG A 172 -13.47 3.69 5.24
CA ARG A 172 -13.98 3.16 3.96
C ARG A 172 -13.72 1.67 3.80
N GLU A 173 -12.62 1.18 4.34
CA GLU A 173 -12.16 -0.19 4.15
C GLU A 173 -11.87 -0.83 5.50
N ALA A 174 -12.51 -1.97 5.76
CA ALA A 174 -12.17 -2.83 6.88
C ALA A 174 -11.23 -3.92 6.36
N TYR A 175 -9.95 -3.85 6.74
CA TYR A 175 -8.93 -4.80 6.28
C TYR A 175 -8.87 -6.07 7.14
N SER A 176 -9.24 -5.97 8.41
CA SER A 176 -9.34 -7.10 9.35
C SER A 176 -10.18 -6.74 10.56
N GLU A 177 -10.49 -7.74 11.40
CA GLU A 177 -11.13 -7.53 12.71
C GLU A 177 -10.17 -6.98 13.79
N ASN A 178 -8.90 -6.76 13.44
CA ASN A 178 -7.86 -6.36 14.37
C ASN A 178 -8.08 -4.93 14.90
N GLU A 179 -7.92 -4.74 16.21
CA GLU A 179 -8.07 -3.45 16.89
C GLU A 179 -6.96 -2.44 16.54
N ASN A 180 -5.85 -2.89 15.96
CA ASN A 180 -4.74 -2.02 15.55
C ASN A 180 -4.99 -1.26 14.24
N GLN A 181 -6.14 -1.47 13.59
CA GLN A 181 -6.50 -0.69 12.39
C GLN A 181 -6.72 0.78 12.75
N SER A 182 -6.23 1.67 11.89
CA SER A 182 -6.28 3.12 12.15
C SER A 182 -7.70 3.64 12.45
N TYR A 183 -8.71 3.14 11.73
CA TYR A 183 -10.10 3.57 11.95
C TYR A 183 -10.68 3.04 13.28
N LYS A 184 -10.23 1.89 13.78
CA LYS A 184 -10.63 1.36 15.10
C LYS A 184 -9.89 2.11 16.21
N LYS A 185 -8.60 2.29 16.06
CA LYS A 185 -7.74 2.95 17.07
C LYS A 185 -8.04 4.44 17.21
N PHE A 186 -8.34 5.13 16.10
CA PHE A 186 -8.55 6.59 16.06
C PHE A 186 -9.92 7.01 15.55
N GLY A 187 -10.79 6.08 15.21
CA GLY A 187 -11.99 6.27 14.39
C GLY A 187 -13.23 6.79 15.11
N SER A 188 -13.11 7.44 16.29
CA SER A 188 -14.26 8.08 16.95
C SER A 188 -14.82 9.24 16.11
N SER A 189 -13.97 9.93 15.35
CA SER A 189 -14.34 10.94 14.34
C SER A 189 -13.27 11.04 13.25
N TYR A 190 -13.59 11.71 12.15
CA TYR A 190 -12.62 12.00 11.11
C TYR A 190 -11.43 12.83 11.62
N GLU A 191 -11.73 13.84 12.44
CA GLU A 191 -10.71 14.70 13.05
C GLU A 191 -9.76 13.89 13.96
N SER A 192 -10.29 12.98 14.77
CA SER A 192 -9.46 12.07 15.59
C SER A 192 -8.56 11.18 14.74
N TRP A 193 -9.07 10.64 13.65
CA TRP A 193 -8.29 9.83 12.73
C TRP A 193 -7.23 10.68 11.98
N ARG A 194 -7.60 11.87 11.52
CA ARG A 194 -6.67 12.79 10.86
C ARG A 194 -5.51 13.15 11.79
N ASP A 195 -5.81 13.51 13.03
CA ASP A 195 -4.80 14.00 13.97
C ASP A 195 -4.02 12.86 14.65
N GLY A 196 -4.63 11.67 14.83
CA GLY A 196 -4.00 10.51 15.48
C GLY A 196 -3.29 9.56 14.52
N PHE A 197 -3.66 9.53 13.24
CA PHE A 197 -3.06 8.64 12.24
C PHE A 197 -2.45 9.40 11.07
N LEU A 198 -3.26 10.19 10.33
CA LEU A 198 -2.81 10.80 9.08
C LEU A 198 -1.65 11.76 9.30
N ARG A 199 -1.79 12.70 10.23
CA ARG A 199 -0.75 13.70 10.54
C ARG A 199 0.55 13.07 11.02
N PRO A 200 0.60 12.20 12.05
CA PRO A 200 1.86 11.59 12.51
C PRO A 200 2.53 10.73 11.42
N THR A 201 1.74 10.05 10.57
CA THR A 201 2.28 9.29 9.44
C THR A 201 2.96 10.20 8.42
N LEU A 202 2.34 11.32 8.05
CA LEU A 202 2.93 12.29 7.14
C LEU A 202 4.16 12.99 7.73
N GLU A 203 4.13 13.34 9.02
CA GLU A 203 5.27 13.94 9.74
C GLU A 203 6.48 12.99 9.76
N THR A 204 6.24 11.70 10.03
CA THR A 204 7.26 10.67 9.95
C THR A 204 7.79 10.55 8.51
N ALA A 205 6.91 10.46 7.53
CA ALA A 205 7.28 10.36 6.14
C ALA A 205 8.21 11.51 5.71
N VAL A 206 7.83 12.76 5.97
CA VAL A 206 8.65 13.93 5.62
C VAL A 206 9.99 13.94 6.34
N THR A 207 10.01 13.57 7.63
CA THR A 207 11.25 13.57 8.44
C THR A 207 12.26 12.51 7.97
N TRP A 208 11.79 11.38 7.42
CA TRP A 208 12.65 10.29 6.92
C TRP A 208 13.06 10.45 5.46
N LEU A 209 12.34 11.27 4.69
CA LEU A 209 12.64 11.56 3.29
C LEU A 209 13.90 12.43 3.16
N LYS A 210 14.77 12.10 2.22
CA LYS A 210 15.90 12.98 1.85
C LYS A 210 15.41 14.32 1.29
N PRO A 211 16.15 15.39 1.45
CA PRO A 211 15.85 16.67 0.79
C PRO A 211 15.71 16.54 -0.72
N ASN A 212 14.80 17.30 -1.31
CA ASN A 212 14.54 17.32 -2.76
C ASN A 212 14.11 15.96 -3.36
N ARG A 213 13.48 15.11 -2.55
CA ARG A 213 12.92 13.83 -3.00
C ARG A 213 11.38 13.89 -3.02
N TYR A 214 10.75 12.85 -3.58
CA TYR A 214 9.32 12.80 -3.81
C TYR A 214 8.59 11.99 -2.74
N LEU A 215 7.41 12.48 -2.38
CA LEU A 215 6.42 11.75 -1.60
C LEU A 215 5.18 11.56 -2.48
N LEU A 216 4.84 10.32 -2.80
CA LEU A 216 3.66 9.94 -3.57
C LEU A 216 2.59 9.41 -2.61
N TRP A 217 1.46 10.10 -2.56
CA TRP A 217 0.39 9.82 -1.62
C TRP A 217 -0.90 9.49 -2.38
N ASN A 218 -1.20 8.18 -2.49
CA ASN A 218 -2.41 7.74 -3.20
C ASN A 218 -3.61 7.78 -2.27
N ILE A 219 -4.35 8.88 -2.32
CA ILE A 219 -5.52 9.12 -1.49
C ILE A 219 -6.63 9.76 -2.32
N ALA A 220 -7.87 9.58 -1.87
CA ALA A 220 -9.03 10.25 -2.44
C ALA A 220 -10.02 10.62 -1.34
N ASP A 221 -10.82 11.62 -1.58
CA ASP A 221 -11.90 12.00 -0.70
C ASP A 221 -12.94 10.88 -0.58
N VAL A 222 -13.48 10.71 0.61
CA VAL A 222 -14.50 9.69 0.87
C VAL A 222 -15.82 10.31 1.28
N LYS A 223 -16.91 9.70 0.79
CA LYS A 223 -18.25 10.06 1.20
C LYS A 223 -18.69 9.15 2.35
N VAL A 224 -19.02 9.73 3.49
CA VAL A 224 -19.58 9.06 4.66
C VAL A 224 -20.95 9.65 4.94
N GLY A 225 -22.00 8.87 4.70
CA GLY A 225 -23.37 9.38 4.67
C GLY A 225 -23.55 10.42 3.58
N GLU A 226 -23.97 11.65 3.93
CA GLU A 226 -24.11 12.76 2.99
C GLU A 226 -22.89 13.70 2.95
N LYS A 227 -21.91 13.49 3.83
CA LYS A 227 -20.70 14.32 3.98
C LYS A 227 -19.55 13.79 3.16
N TYR A 228 -18.84 14.66 2.45
CA TYR A 228 -17.52 14.37 1.90
C TYR A 228 -16.45 14.75 2.92
N LEU A 229 -15.53 13.83 3.17
CA LEU A 229 -14.36 14.05 4.01
C LEU A 229 -13.19 14.42 3.10
N PRO A 230 -12.51 15.55 3.34
CA PRO A 230 -11.51 16.12 2.41
C PRO A 230 -10.11 15.54 2.66
N LEU A 231 -9.94 14.22 2.49
CA LEU A 231 -8.69 13.53 2.79
C LEU A 231 -7.53 14.03 1.92
N GLU A 232 -7.80 14.31 0.64
CA GLU A 232 -6.80 14.85 -0.29
C GLU A 232 -6.33 16.23 0.18
N LYS A 233 -7.28 17.15 0.42
CA LYS A 233 -6.98 18.50 0.87
C LYS A 233 -6.24 18.51 2.20
N ASP A 234 -6.71 17.76 3.19
CA ASP A 234 -6.09 17.72 4.51
C ASP A 234 -4.66 17.13 4.44
N SER A 235 -4.41 16.15 3.56
CA SER A 235 -3.07 15.63 3.33
C SER A 235 -2.15 16.70 2.74
N ILE A 236 -2.62 17.45 1.75
CA ILE A 236 -1.86 18.56 1.13
C ILE A 236 -1.58 19.65 2.17
N ASP A 237 -2.59 20.12 2.89
CA ASP A 237 -2.45 21.17 3.90
C ASP A 237 -1.41 20.78 4.99
N ILE A 238 -1.43 19.52 5.44
CA ILE A 238 -0.46 19.00 6.42
C ILE A 238 0.94 19.02 5.83
N LEU A 239 1.14 18.51 4.61
CA LEU A 239 2.43 18.44 3.95
C LEU A 239 3.00 19.84 3.67
N GLU A 240 2.19 20.77 3.18
CA GLU A 240 2.61 22.16 2.92
C GLU A 240 2.99 22.88 4.22
N SER A 241 2.30 22.59 5.34
CA SER A 241 2.66 23.15 6.65
C SER A 241 4.05 22.74 7.13
N MET A 242 4.60 21.65 6.58
CA MET A 242 5.94 21.14 6.84
C MET A 242 6.98 21.57 5.78
N GLY A 243 6.59 22.45 4.86
CA GLY A 243 7.47 22.96 3.80
C GLY A 243 7.61 22.01 2.58
N VAL A 244 6.75 21.01 2.45
CA VAL A 244 6.68 20.16 1.27
C VAL A 244 5.90 20.89 0.17
N GLU A 245 6.46 20.98 -1.02
CA GLU A 245 5.81 21.63 -2.16
C GLU A 245 4.88 20.65 -2.89
N TYR A 246 3.58 20.97 -3.00
CA TYR A 246 2.68 20.23 -3.86
C TYR A 246 3.03 20.45 -5.35
N LYS A 247 3.26 19.39 -6.09
CA LYS A 247 3.62 19.45 -7.51
C LYS A 247 2.40 19.25 -8.42
N TYR A 248 1.74 18.12 -8.34
CA TYR A 248 0.57 17.79 -9.17
C TYR A 248 -0.09 16.48 -8.74
N THR A 249 -1.32 16.28 -9.19
CA THR A 249 -2.04 15.01 -9.03
C THR A 249 -1.91 14.13 -10.27
N LEU A 250 -1.50 12.87 -10.08
CA LEU A 250 -1.59 11.80 -11.08
C LEU A 250 -2.94 11.12 -10.96
N LYS A 251 -3.72 11.08 -12.04
CA LYS A 251 -4.97 10.32 -12.08
C LYS A 251 -4.70 8.90 -12.52
N MET A 252 -5.16 7.94 -11.72
CA MET A 252 -5.19 6.53 -12.09
C MET A 252 -6.50 6.25 -12.83
N GLY A 253 -6.40 5.70 -14.05
CA GLY A 253 -7.54 5.29 -14.88
C GLY A 253 -7.95 3.85 -14.63
#